data_d8a3f4011dcaef23b60fc00f21fe292a
#
_entry.id   d8a3f4011dcaef23b60fc00f21fe292a
#
_cell.length_a   1.000
_cell.length_b   1.000
_cell.length_c   1.000
_cell.angle_alpha   90.00
_cell.angle_beta   90.00
_cell.angle_gamma   90.00
#
_symmetry.space_group_name_H-M   'P 1'
#
loop_
_entity.id
_entity.type
_entity.pdbx_description
1 polymer ?
#
loop_
_entity_poly.entity_id
_entity_poly.type
_entity_poly.pdbx_seq_one_letter_code
_entity_poly.pdbx_strand_id
1 'polypeptide(L)'
;MALSLLVVLTGCGGESTPQAQGGTDGHDHSGGPAVVEGPDDRFAGLDLPDPYQRPSFTLTDTEGAPFDFRAATAGRPTLLFFGYTDCPDICPTTMADVAVALRGLDADEVADLQVVFVTTDPATDSPEVLGEYLRQFDADLPVRFVGLTGSQGEVDRAQLAAGVPLAEDQGRLHSSLLLLYGADDEAHVAFDNGNNARDIAADLRLVAEGV
;
A
#
# COMPACT_ATOMS: atom_id res chain seq x y z
N MET A 1 34.10 47.26 47.03
CA MET A 1 34.01 46.67 48.37
C MET A 1 33.95 45.17 48.19
N ALA A 2 35.02 44.53 48.63
CA ALA A 2 35.25 43.10 48.56
C ALA A 2 34.46 42.40 49.69
N LEU A 3 33.97 41.19 49.41
CA LEU A 3 33.87 40.21 50.47
C LEU A 3 34.01 38.78 49.90
N SER A 4 35.17 38.24 50.11
CA SER A 4 35.48 36.82 49.97
C SER A 4 34.83 36.03 51.09
N LEU A 5 34.31 34.87 50.81
CA LEU A 5 34.08 33.83 51.85
C LEU A 5 34.62 32.50 51.38
N LEU A 6 35.66 32.10 52.04
CA LEU A 6 36.31 30.80 52.05
C LEU A 6 35.48 29.87 52.92
N VAL A 7 35.21 28.64 52.46
CA VAL A 7 34.86 27.53 53.36
C VAL A 7 35.61 26.27 52.95
N VAL A 8 36.17 25.69 53.96
CA VAL A 8 37.19 24.69 54.12
C VAL A 8 36.67 23.26 53.85
N LEU A 9 37.56 22.43 53.27
CA LEU A 9 37.51 20.99 53.17
C LEU A 9 37.67 20.29 54.53
N THR A 10 36.90 19.28 54.80
CA THR A 10 37.29 18.08 55.58
C THR A 10 36.51 16.93 54.95
N GLY A 11 36.99 15.77 54.53
CA GLY A 11 38.11 14.97 54.90
C GLY A 11 37.60 13.65 55.51
N CYS A 12 38.07 12.52 55.00
CA CYS A 12 38.01 11.13 55.49
C CYS A 12 36.72 10.37 55.08
N GLY A 13 36.75 9.28 54.33
CA GLY A 13 37.70 8.15 54.33
C GLY A 13 36.85 6.88 54.51
N GLY A 14 36.95 5.93 53.60
CA GLY A 14 36.27 4.67 53.74
C GLY A 14 36.44 3.84 52.47
N GLU A 15 37.60 3.23 52.37
CA GLU A 15 37.90 2.16 51.43
C GLU A 15 37.14 0.92 51.83
N SER A 16 36.33 0.36 50.93
CA SER A 16 35.90 -1.02 50.94
C SER A 16 35.65 -1.48 49.53
N THR A 17 36.66 -2.06 48.94
CA THR A 17 36.55 -2.86 47.72
C THR A 17 35.80 -4.16 48.04
N PRO A 18 34.71 -4.49 47.31
CA PRO A 18 34.28 -5.88 47.22
C PRO A 18 35.03 -6.53 46.05
N GLN A 19 35.74 -7.59 46.37
CA GLN A 19 36.31 -8.53 45.41
C GLN A 19 35.21 -9.04 44.46
N ALA A 20 35.40 -8.86 43.20
CA ALA A 20 34.64 -9.52 42.14
C ALA A 20 34.98 -11.03 42.17
N GLN A 21 34.06 -11.84 42.62
CA GLN A 21 34.07 -13.27 42.35
C GLN A 21 33.65 -13.42 40.88
N GLY A 22 34.54 -13.96 40.06
CA GLY A 22 34.26 -14.33 38.67
C GLY A 22 33.24 -15.46 38.61
N GLY A 23 31.99 -15.11 38.30
CA GLY A 23 31.02 -16.00 37.75
C GLY A 23 31.14 -15.94 36.23
N THR A 24 31.65 -16.97 35.62
CA THR A 24 31.57 -17.20 34.17
C THR A 24 30.14 -17.68 33.88
N ASP A 25 29.19 -16.77 33.92
CA ASP A 25 27.89 -17.01 33.30
C ASP A 25 28.08 -16.86 31.78
N GLY A 26 28.23 -18.00 31.14
CA GLY A 26 28.20 -18.08 29.69
C GLY A 26 26.85 -17.61 29.20
N HIS A 27 26.77 -16.37 28.73
CA HIS A 27 25.65 -15.93 27.92
C HIS A 27 25.78 -16.66 26.59
N ASP A 28 24.99 -17.71 26.47
CA ASP A 28 24.76 -18.40 25.21
C ASP A 28 23.99 -17.43 24.28
N HIS A 29 24.71 -16.78 23.40
CA HIS A 29 24.16 -15.91 22.33
C HIS A 29 23.76 -16.70 21.10
N SER A 30 23.43 -17.99 21.23
CA SER A 30 22.91 -18.80 20.14
C SER A 30 21.41 -18.57 19.85
N GLY A 31 20.76 -17.61 20.50
CA GLY A 31 19.47 -17.10 20.07
C GLY A 31 19.65 -16.30 18.79
N GLY A 32 19.23 -16.83 17.65
CA GLY A 32 19.03 -16.05 16.44
C GLY A 32 18.14 -14.85 16.74
N PRO A 33 18.09 -13.84 15.87
CA PRO A 33 17.20 -12.71 16.05
C PRO A 33 15.81 -13.25 16.35
N ALA A 34 15.15 -12.72 17.40
CA ALA A 34 13.79 -13.09 17.72
C ALA A 34 12.95 -12.81 16.46
N VAL A 35 12.57 -13.88 15.77
CA VAL A 35 11.54 -13.81 14.75
C VAL A 35 10.28 -13.52 15.57
N VAL A 36 9.84 -12.27 15.53
CA VAL A 36 8.47 -11.95 15.93
C VAL A 36 7.63 -12.58 14.84
N GLU A 37 7.14 -13.80 15.06
CA GLU A 37 6.04 -14.33 14.29
C GLU A 37 4.89 -13.34 14.52
N GLY A 38 4.63 -12.49 13.50
CA GLY A 38 3.39 -11.74 13.41
C GLY A 38 2.21 -12.73 13.37
N PRO A 39 0.97 -12.26 13.51
CA PRO A 39 -0.18 -13.09 13.20
C PRO A 39 0.06 -13.67 11.80
N ASP A 40 -0.24 -14.96 11.61
CA ASP A 40 0.03 -15.70 10.36
C ASP A 40 -0.25 -14.81 9.15
N ASP A 41 0.82 -14.24 8.57
CA ASP A 41 0.72 -13.35 7.40
C ASP A 41 0.25 -14.23 6.25
N ARG A 42 -1.06 -14.26 6.05
CA ARG A 42 -1.71 -15.06 5.01
C ARG A 42 -1.33 -14.56 3.62
N PHE A 43 -1.16 -13.24 3.50
CA PHE A 43 -0.82 -12.56 2.26
C PHE A 43 0.64 -12.09 2.25
N ALA A 44 1.20 -11.94 1.06
CA ALA A 44 2.51 -11.32 0.85
C ALA A 44 2.44 -9.79 0.98
N GLY A 45 1.28 -9.21 0.71
CA GLY A 45 0.95 -7.82 0.99
C GLY A 45 0.57 -7.59 2.45
N LEU A 46 0.01 -6.42 2.73
CA LEU A 46 -0.47 -6.03 4.05
C LEU A 46 -1.80 -6.74 4.33
N ASP A 47 -1.84 -7.65 5.31
CA ASP A 47 -3.08 -8.19 5.82
C ASP A 47 -3.94 -7.09 6.44
N LEU A 48 -5.20 -7.03 6.06
CA LEU A 48 -6.16 -6.05 6.56
C LEU A 48 -7.08 -6.76 7.58
N PRO A 49 -6.87 -6.57 8.89
CA PRO A 49 -7.66 -7.22 9.92
C PRO A 49 -9.15 -6.80 9.89
N ASP A 50 -9.41 -5.59 9.41
CA ASP A 50 -10.73 -5.07 9.10
C ASP A 50 -10.80 -4.83 7.58
N PRO A 51 -11.35 -5.78 6.78
CA PRO A 51 -11.35 -5.69 5.32
C PRO A 51 -12.12 -4.48 4.81
N TYR A 52 -11.61 -3.86 3.75
CA TYR A 52 -12.32 -2.77 3.08
C TYR A 52 -13.46 -3.33 2.24
N GLN A 53 -14.66 -2.81 2.46
CA GLN A 53 -15.83 -3.15 1.63
C GLN A 53 -15.67 -2.54 0.23
N ARG A 54 -16.05 -3.30 -0.81
CA ARG A 54 -16.05 -2.81 -2.19
C ARG A 54 -16.93 -1.56 -2.29
N PRO A 55 -16.35 -0.42 -2.69
CA PRO A 55 -17.04 0.86 -2.69
C PRO A 55 -18.11 0.96 -3.80
N SER A 56 -19.06 1.84 -3.59
CA SER A 56 -20.04 2.21 -4.61
C SER A 56 -19.81 3.66 -5.01
N PHE A 57 -19.37 3.86 -6.25
CA PHE A 57 -19.22 5.16 -6.87
C PHE A 57 -19.32 5.04 -8.40
N THR A 58 -19.67 6.14 -9.06
CA THR A 58 -19.67 6.24 -10.52
C THR A 58 -18.74 7.38 -10.93
N LEU A 59 -17.83 7.10 -11.84
CA LEU A 59 -16.91 8.07 -12.46
C LEU A 59 -16.95 7.92 -13.98
N THR A 60 -16.20 8.75 -14.70
CA THR A 60 -16.10 8.71 -16.15
C THR A 60 -14.86 7.89 -16.54
N ASP A 61 -15.00 6.95 -17.47
CA ASP A 61 -13.90 6.17 -18.00
C ASP A 61 -13.11 6.90 -19.09
N THR A 62 -12.10 6.24 -19.64
CA THR A 62 -11.24 6.78 -20.70
C THR A 62 -11.94 6.91 -22.07
N GLU A 63 -13.13 6.34 -22.24
CA GLU A 63 -13.97 6.47 -23.43
C GLU A 63 -15.04 7.58 -23.25
N GLY A 64 -15.09 8.20 -22.07
CA GLY A 64 -16.05 9.24 -21.70
C GLY A 64 -17.42 8.69 -21.26
N ALA A 65 -17.50 7.39 -20.99
CA ALA A 65 -18.71 6.75 -20.52
C ALA A 65 -18.77 6.69 -18.99
N PRO A 66 -20.00 6.65 -18.38
CA PRO A 66 -20.13 6.45 -16.96
C PRO A 66 -19.76 5.01 -16.59
N PHE A 67 -18.87 4.85 -15.60
CA PHE A 67 -18.42 3.58 -15.05
C PHE A 67 -18.90 3.47 -13.59
N ASP A 68 -19.85 2.58 -13.34
CA ASP A 68 -20.27 2.20 -11.98
C ASP A 68 -19.28 1.14 -11.46
N PHE A 69 -18.40 1.52 -10.55
CA PHE A 69 -17.35 0.66 -10.04
C PHE A 69 -17.92 -0.62 -9.42
N ARG A 70 -18.91 -0.50 -8.51
CA ARG A 70 -19.46 -1.67 -7.85
C ARG A 70 -20.15 -2.61 -8.82
N ALA A 71 -20.99 -2.08 -9.70
CA ALA A 71 -21.73 -2.91 -10.67
C ALA A 71 -20.79 -3.61 -11.67
N ALA A 72 -19.69 -2.94 -12.10
CA ALA A 72 -18.76 -3.49 -13.07
C ALA A 72 -17.78 -4.50 -12.47
N THR A 73 -17.51 -4.44 -11.16
CA THR A 73 -16.45 -5.23 -10.53
C THR A 73 -16.94 -6.22 -9.48
N ALA A 74 -18.22 -6.20 -9.09
CA ALA A 74 -18.79 -7.08 -8.07
C ALA A 74 -18.51 -8.55 -8.37
N GLY A 75 -18.09 -9.29 -7.32
CA GLY A 75 -17.82 -10.72 -7.42
C GLY A 75 -16.56 -11.07 -8.24
N ARG A 76 -15.72 -10.11 -8.60
CA ARG A 76 -14.53 -10.30 -9.43
C ARG A 76 -13.28 -9.82 -8.70
N PRO A 77 -12.15 -10.54 -8.80
CA PRO A 77 -10.86 -10.01 -8.33
C PRO A 77 -10.59 -8.64 -8.96
N THR A 78 -10.32 -7.65 -8.12
CA THR A 78 -10.17 -6.26 -8.60
C THR A 78 -9.06 -5.55 -7.84
N LEU A 79 -8.07 -5.06 -8.57
CA LEU A 79 -7.07 -4.13 -8.07
C LEU A 79 -7.61 -2.71 -8.22
N LEU A 80 -7.64 -1.93 -7.13
CA LEU A 80 -8.04 -0.53 -7.11
C LEU A 80 -6.91 0.34 -6.59
N PHE A 81 -6.51 1.33 -7.39
CA PHE A 81 -5.47 2.28 -7.06
C PHE A 81 -5.94 3.73 -7.32
N PHE A 82 -5.63 4.62 -6.38
CA PHE A 82 -5.82 6.06 -6.52
C PHE A 82 -4.46 6.72 -6.76
N GLY A 83 -4.31 7.47 -7.84
CA GLY A 83 -3.06 8.09 -8.23
C GLY A 83 -3.24 9.17 -9.30
N TYR A 84 -2.17 9.66 -9.90
CA TYR A 84 -2.23 10.65 -10.99
C TYR A 84 -1.11 10.40 -12.02
N THR A 85 -1.32 10.85 -13.26
CA THR A 85 -0.43 10.49 -14.39
C THR A 85 0.93 11.17 -14.33
N ASP A 86 1.02 12.37 -13.77
CA ASP A 86 2.28 13.14 -13.63
C ASP A 86 3.03 12.83 -12.31
N CYS A 87 2.71 11.70 -11.69
CA CYS A 87 3.38 11.22 -10.49
C CYS A 87 4.82 10.79 -10.84
N PRO A 88 5.85 11.34 -10.17
CA PRO A 88 7.23 11.13 -10.59
C PRO A 88 7.80 9.75 -10.24
N ASP A 89 7.16 8.98 -9.34
CA ASP A 89 7.75 7.76 -8.76
C ASP A 89 6.72 6.67 -8.47
N ILE A 90 5.87 6.85 -7.48
CA ILE A 90 5.02 5.77 -6.91
C ILE A 90 4.04 5.20 -7.94
N CYS A 91 3.26 6.06 -8.62
CA CYS A 91 2.21 5.59 -9.51
C CYS A 91 2.75 4.77 -10.70
N PRO A 92 3.80 5.23 -11.44
CA PRO A 92 4.35 4.41 -12.51
C PRO A 92 5.01 3.13 -12.00
N THR A 93 5.64 3.14 -10.82
CA THR A 93 6.22 1.94 -10.21
C THR A 93 5.14 0.93 -9.86
N THR A 94 4.07 1.35 -9.17
CA THR A 94 2.93 0.48 -8.82
C THR A 94 2.29 -0.13 -10.07
N MET A 95 2.02 0.67 -11.11
CA MET A 95 1.41 0.17 -12.36
C MET A 95 2.36 -0.78 -13.12
N ALA A 96 3.67 -0.53 -13.08
CA ALA A 96 4.66 -1.43 -13.66
C ALA A 96 4.72 -2.76 -12.90
N ASP A 97 4.68 -2.76 -11.57
CA ASP A 97 4.66 -3.97 -10.75
C ASP A 97 3.39 -4.79 -11.00
N VAL A 98 2.23 -4.14 -11.09
CA VAL A 98 0.97 -4.80 -11.50
C VAL A 98 1.14 -5.44 -12.87
N ALA A 99 1.65 -4.72 -13.87
CA ALA A 99 1.85 -5.25 -15.21
C ALA A 99 2.83 -6.44 -15.24
N VAL A 100 3.91 -6.39 -14.46
CA VAL A 100 4.88 -7.50 -14.33
C VAL A 100 4.25 -8.70 -13.62
N ALA A 101 3.45 -8.47 -12.58
CA ALA A 101 2.71 -9.53 -11.89
C ALA A 101 1.78 -10.27 -12.86
N LEU A 102 1.00 -9.52 -13.65
CA LEU A 102 0.05 -10.09 -14.61
C LEU A 102 0.73 -10.86 -15.75
N ARG A 103 1.92 -10.45 -16.19
CA ARG A 103 2.72 -11.22 -17.17
C ARG A 103 3.20 -12.56 -16.62
N GLY A 104 3.31 -12.69 -15.30
CA GLY A 104 3.73 -13.92 -14.60
C GLY A 104 2.59 -14.86 -14.26
N LEU A 105 1.34 -14.52 -14.61
CA LEU A 105 0.14 -15.30 -14.35
C LEU A 105 -0.37 -15.96 -15.64
N ASP A 106 -0.98 -17.13 -15.51
CA ASP A 106 -1.61 -17.80 -16.65
C ASP A 106 -2.90 -17.08 -17.06
N ALA A 107 -3.31 -17.25 -18.33
CA ALA A 107 -4.49 -16.56 -18.87
C ALA A 107 -5.78 -16.83 -18.07
N ASP A 108 -5.92 -18.05 -17.52
CA ASP A 108 -7.07 -18.44 -16.71
C ASP A 108 -7.07 -17.76 -15.33
N GLU A 109 -5.87 -17.48 -14.76
CA GLU A 109 -5.71 -16.79 -13.47
C GLU A 109 -6.12 -15.30 -13.53
N VAL A 110 -6.04 -14.70 -14.72
CA VAL A 110 -6.36 -13.28 -14.95
C VAL A 110 -7.65 -13.04 -15.72
N ALA A 111 -8.37 -14.09 -16.14
CA ALA A 111 -9.52 -13.98 -17.03
C ALA A 111 -10.62 -13.02 -16.51
N ASP A 112 -10.87 -13.04 -15.20
CA ASP A 112 -11.90 -12.24 -14.54
C ASP A 112 -11.34 -11.05 -13.75
N LEU A 113 -9.99 -10.87 -13.75
CA LEU A 113 -9.35 -9.79 -13.03
C LEU A 113 -9.64 -8.44 -13.68
N GLN A 114 -9.82 -7.44 -12.83
CA GLN A 114 -9.88 -6.03 -13.22
C GLN A 114 -8.79 -5.22 -12.53
N VAL A 115 -8.22 -4.27 -13.26
CA VAL A 115 -7.30 -3.26 -12.72
C VAL A 115 -7.93 -1.90 -12.96
N VAL A 116 -8.22 -1.18 -11.88
CA VAL A 116 -8.89 0.13 -11.92
C VAL A 116 -7.97 1.18 -11.31
N PHE A 117 -7.65 2.18 -12.10
CA PHE A 117 -6.89 3.37 -11.72
C PHE A 117 -7.83 4.57 -11.66
N VAL A 118 -7.96 5.20 -10.51
CA VAL A 118 -8.76 6.42 -10.33
C VAL A 118 -7.82 7.60 -10.17
N THR A 119 -7.95 8.60 -11.06
CA THR A 119 -7.11 9.80 -10.91
C THR A 119 -7.46 10.60 -9.67
N THR A 120 -6.43 11.12 -8.99
CA THR A 120 -6.55 12.10 -7.89
C THR A 120 -6.36 13.53 -8.37
N ASP A 121 -5.89 13.73 -9.61
CA ASP A 121 -5.73 15.05 -10.26
C ASP A 121 -6.59 15.15 -11.55
N PRO A 122 -7.92 15.14 -11.45
CA PRO A 122 -8.81 15.17 -12.61
C PRO A 122 -8.72 16.47 -13.41
N ALA A 123 -8.08 17.51 -12.87
CA ALA A 123 -7.86 18.76 -13.60
C ALA A 123 -6.80 18.60 -14.70
N THR A 124 -5.82 17.73 -14.48
CA THR A 124 -4.74 17.42 -15.42
C THR A 124 -5.03 16.17 -16.23
N ASP A 125 -5.59 15.14 -15.55
CA ASP A 125 -5.83 13.81 -16.12
C ASP A 125 -7.18 13.71 -16.84
N SER A 126 -7.23 14.22 -18.08
CA SER A 126 -8.39 13.98 -18.94
C SER A 126 -8.52 12.49 -19.30
N PRO A 127 -9.69 12.02 -19.77
CA PRO A 127 -9.85 10.64 -20.24
C PRO A 127 -8.77 10.20 -21.23
N GLU A 128 -8.38 11.06 -22.16
CA GLU A 128 -7.36 10.78 -23.17
C GLU A 128 -5.98 10.63 -22.54
N VAL A 129 -5.58 11.57 -21.65
CA VAL A 129 -4.29 11.57 -20.94
C VAL A 129 -4.18 10.29 -20.10
N LEU A 130 -5.23 9.97 -19.35
CA LEU A 130 -5.29 8.78 -18.51
C LEU A 130 -5.20 7.49 -19.35
N GLY A 131 -5.92 7.43 -20.46
CA GLY A 131 -5.83 6.30 -21.38
C GLY A 131 -4.44 6.12 -22.02
N GLU A 132 -3.75 7.22 -22.37
CA GLU A 132 -2.37 7.16 -22.88
C GLU A 132 -1.39 6.68 -21.82
N TYR A 133 -1.55 7.14 -20.59
CA TYR A 133 -0.73 6.71 -19.47
C TYR A 133 -0.87 5.20 -19.21
N LEU A 134 -2.10 4.68 -19.09
CA LEU A 134 -2.34 3.28 -18.77
C LEU A 134 -1.89 2.33 -19.89
N ARG A 135 -1.99 2.73 -21.17
CA ARG A 135 -1.48 1.94 -22.28
C ARG A 135 0.02 1.67 -22.25
N GLN A 136 0.80 2.42 -21.49
CA GLN A 136 2.23 2.15 -21.30
C GLN A 136 2.47 0.85 -20.52
N PHE A 137 1.50 0.42 -19.71
CA PHE A 137 1.62 -0.74 -18.83
C PHE A 137 0.87 -1.97 -19.37
N ASP A 138 -0.29 -1.77 -20.01
CA ASP A 138 -1.21 -2.83 -20.38
C ASP A 138 -1.23 -3.19 -21.88
N ALA A 139 -0.46 -2.53 -22.72
CA ALA A 139 -0.55 -2.68 -24.19
C ALA A 139 -0.37 -4.12 -24.70
N ASP A 140 0.42 -4.91 -23.99
CA ASP A 140 0.74 -6.31 -24.30
C ASP A 140 0.04 -7.31 -23.36
N LEU A 141 -0.84 -6.84 -22.46
CA LEU A 141 -1.55 -7.69 -21.51
C LEU A 141 -2.93 -8.12 -22.05
N PRO A 142 -3.42 -9.29 -21.62
CA PRO A 142 -4.79 -9.72 -21.91
C PRO A 142 -5.83 -8.89 -21.13
N VAL A 143 -5.44 -8.28 -20.00
CA VAL A 143 -6.27 -7.42 -19.16
C VAL A 143 -5.97 -5.96 -19.48
N ARG A 144 -7.00 -5.19 -19.82
CA ARG A 144 -6.88 -3.74 -20.00
C ARG A 144 -7.12 -3.03 -18.68
N PHE A 145 -6.32 -2.01 -18.40
CA PHE A 145 -6.50 -1.19 -17.21
C PHE A 145 -7.61 -0.17 -17.44
N VAL A 146 -8.52 -0.09 -16.50
CA VAL A 146 -9.62 0.87 -16.52
C VAL A 146 -9.17 2.14 -15.83
N GLY A 147 -9.11 3.24 -16.57
CA GLY A 147 -8.84 4.57 -16.01
C GLY A 147 -10.13 5.30 -15.72
N LEU A 148 -10.24 5.91 -14.55
CA LEU A 148 -11.43 6.65 -14.13
C LEU A 148 -11.07 8.08 -13.71
N THR A 149 -11.87 9.03 -14.19
CA THR A 149 -11.77 10.47 -13.87
C THR A 149 -13.16 11.06 -13.65
N GLY A 150 -13.22 12.33 -13.23
CA GLY A 150 -14.48 13.02 -12.98
C GLY A 150 -14.22 14.44 -12.49
N SER A 151 -15.20 15.09 -11.87
CA SER A 151 -14.92 16.30 -11.10
C SER A 151 -14.16 15.96 -9.81
N GLN A 152 -13.38 16.90 -9.26
CA GLN A 152 -12.67 16.69 -8.00
C GLN A 152 -13.60 16.17 -6.89
N GLY A 153 -14.78 16.76 -6.75
CA GLY A 153 -15.74 16.33 -5.73
C GLY A 153 -16.31 14.91 -5.96
N GLU A 154 -16.32 14.39 -7.18
CA GLU A 154 -16.68 12.99 -7.46
C GLU A 154 -15.53 12.06 -7.09
N VAL A 155 -14.30 12.42 -7.41
CA VAL A 155 -13.08 11.68 -7.02
C VAL A 155 -12.95 11.63 -5.49
N ASP A 156 -13.12 12.76 -4.81
CA ASP A 156 -13.09 12.82 -3.33
C ASP A 156 -14.12 11.87 -2.71
N ARG A 157 -15.34 11.82 -3.25
CA ARG A 157 -16.36 10.87 -2.77
C ARG A 157 -16.00 9.43 -3.06
N ALA A 158 -15.36 9.13 -4.17
CA ALA A 158 -14.87 7.79 -4.50
C ALA A 158 -13.78 7.34 -3.52
N GLN A 159 -12.80 8.21 -3.19
CA GLN A 159 -11.77 7.92 -2.18
C GLN A 159 -12.40 7.63 -0.82
N LEU A 160 -13.31 8.49 -0.34
CA LEU A 160 -14.00 8.29 0.95
C LEU A 160 -14.82 6.99 0.95
N ALA A 161 -15.52 6.68 -0.15
CA ALA A 161 -16.28 5.43 -0.26
C ALA A 161 -15.38 4.19 -0.23
N ALA A 162 -14.15 4.30 -0.73
CA ALA A 162 -13.15 3.24 -0.69
C ALA A 162 -12.39 3.16 0.65
N GLY A 163 -12.71 4.03 1.62
CA GLY A 163 -11.98 4.12 2.89
C GLY A 163 -10.56 4.69 2.74
N VAL A 164 -10.26 5.31 1.61
CA VAL A 164 -8.94 5.89 1.32
C VAL A 164 -8.95 7.36 1.74
N PRO A 165 -7.92 7.85 2.47
CA PRO A 165 -7.81 9.26 2.82
C PRO A 165 -7.85 10.16 1.59
N LEU A 166 -8.47 11.34 1.74
CA LEU A 166 -8.50 12.31 0.64
C LEU A 166 -7.09 12.72 0.24
N ALA A 167 -6.92 12.89 -1.06
CA ALA A 167 -5.68 13.44 -1.59
C ALA A 167 -5.60 14.94 -1.28
N GLU A 168 -4.41 15.39 -0.87
CA GLU A 168 -4.09 16.78 -0.61
C GLU A 168 -3.20 17.34 -1.73
N ASP A 169 -2.90 18.64 -1.68
CA ASP A 169 -2.02 19.31 -2.65
C ASP A 169 -2.38 19.00 -4.11
N GLN A 170 -3.64 19.22 -4.49
CA GLN A 170 -4.14 18.99 -5.84
C GLN A 170 -3.96 17.53 -6.31
N GLY A 171 -4.18 16.58 -5.40
CA GLY A 171 -4.09 15.15 -5.70
C GLY A 171 -2.70 14.53 -5.54
N ARG A 172 -1.66 15.34 -5.25
CA ARG A 172 -0.26 14.89 -5.22
C ARG A 172 0.15 14.19 -3.94
N LEU A 173 -0.48 14.53 -2.81
CA LEU A 173 -0.33 13.82 -1.55
C LEU A 173 -1.53 12.90 -1.38
N HIS A 174 -1.39 11.65 -1.74
CA HIS A 174 -2.45 10.65 -1.67
C HIS A 174 -1.94 9.34 -1.06
N SER A 175 -2.88 8.47 -0.66
CA SER A 175 -2.54 7.11 -0.23
C SER A 175 -1.93 6.33 -1.40
N SER A 176 -0.84 5.62 -1.14
CA SER A 176 -0.19 4.74 -2.11
C SER A 176 -0.69 3.29 -2.08
N LEU A 177 -1.77 3.02 -1.33
CA LEU A 177 -2.29 1.67 -1.21
C LEU A 177 -2.97 1.21 -2.51
N LEU A 178 -2.55 0.05 -2.99
CA LEU A 178 -3.21 -0.73 -4.01
C LEU A 178 -4.08 -1.78 -3.28
N LEU A 179 -5.40 -1.64 -3.37
CA LEU A 179 -6.36 -2.54 -2.72
C LEU A 179 -6.69 -3.71 -3.64
N LEU A 180 -6.70 -4.94 -3.11
CA LEU A 180 -7.13 -6.13 -3.86
C LEU A 180 -8.44 -6.66 -3.27
N TYR A 181 -9.52 -6.48 -4.01
CA TYR A 181 -10.85 -7.01 -3.70
C TYR A 181 -11.00 -8.44 -4.22
N GLY A 182 -11.56 -9.32 -3.38
CA GLY A 182 -11.94 -10.68 -3.73
C GLY A 182 -13.35 -10.79 -4.33
N ALA A 183 -13.77 -12.02 -4.62
CA ALA A 183 -15.12 -12.35 -5.09
C ALA A 183 -16.20 -12.13 -4.01
N ASP A 184 -15.83 -12.04 -2.76
CA ASP A 184 -16.68 -11.71 -1.61
C ASP A 184 -17.00 -10.20 -1.48
N ASP A 185 -16.50 -9.38 -2.39
CA ASP A 185 -16.60 -7.92 -2.37
C ASP A 185 -15.84 -7.25 -1.21
N GLU A 186 -14.83 -7.91 -0.66
CA GLU A 186 -13.98 -7.40 0.39
C GLU A 186 -12.51 -7.36 -0.05
N ALA A 187 -11.76 -6.34 0.39
CA ALA A 187 -10.31 -6.32 0.26
C ALA A 187 -9.68 -6.74 1.59
N HIS A 188 -9.12 -7.93 1.62
CA HIS A 188 -8.42 -8.50 2.77
C HIS A 188 -6.92 -8.18 2.76
N VAL A 189 -6.42 -7.72 1.62
CA VAL A 189 -5.01 -7.38 1.40
C VAL A 189 -4.86 -6.07 0.65
N ALA A 190 -3.84 -5.32 1.00
CA ALA A 190 -3.38 -4.15 0.28
C ALA A 190 -1.87 -4.23 0.04
N PHE A 191 -1.39 -3.49 -0.94
CA PHE A 191 0.04 -3.37 -1.23
C PHE A 191 0.46 -1.92 -1.06
N ASP A 192 1.62 -1.72 -0.48
CA ASP A 192 2.28 -0.43 -0.36
C ASP A 192 3.61 -0.41 -1.15
N ASN A 193 4.42 0.62 -0.93
CA ASN A 193 5.71 0.78 -1.62
C ASN A 193 6.78 -0.28 -1.24
N GLY A 194 6.52 -1.10 -0.21
CA GLY A 194 7.39 -2.20 0.19
C GLY A 194 7.15 -3.48 -0.60
N ASN A 195 5.99 -3.57 -1.26
CA ASN A 195 5.60 -4.73 -2.05
C ASN A 195 6.06 -4.60 -3.51
N ASN A 196 6.18 -5.73 -4.18
CA ASN A 196 6.63 -5.81 -5.57
C ASN A 196 5.75 -6.76 -6.40
N ALA A 197 6.04 -6.88 -7.68
CA ALA A 197 5.28 -7.72 -8.61
C ALA A 197 5.10 -9.18 -8.18
N ARG A 198 6.07 -9.76 -7.44
CA ARG A 198 5.97 -11.14 -6.95
C ARG A 198 4.93 -11.27 -5.86
N ASP A 199 4.88 -10.29 -4.95
CA ASP A 199 3.93 -10.25 -3.85
C ASP A 199 2.51 -10.11 -4.40
N ILE A 200 2.32 -9.19 -5.35
CA ILE A 200 1.04 -8.99 -6.05
C ILE A 200 0.59 -10.28 -6.75
N ALA A 201 1.49 -10.95 -7.49
CA ALA A 201 1.15 -12.18 -8.20
C ALA A 201 0.80 -13.34 -7.24
N ALA A 202 1.48 -13.42 -6.09
CA ALA A 202 1.18 -14.44 -5.08
C ALA A 202 -0.23 -14.27 -4.53
N ASP A 203 -0.59 -13.04 -4.14
CA ASP A 203 -1.87 -12.77 -3.51
C ASP A 203 -3.04 -12.78 -4.51
N LEU A 204 -2.80 -12.42 -5.78
CA LEU A 204 -3.79 -12.59 -6.85
C LEU A 204 -4.21 -14.05 -7.00
N ARG A 205 -3.27 -15.02 -6.89
CA ARG A 205 -3.60 -16.44 -6.92
C ARG A 205 -4.44 -16.86 -5.73
N LEU A 206 -4.05 -16.44 -4.52
CA LEU A 206 -4.81 -16.74 -3.30
C LEU A 206 -6.25 -16.22 -3.37
N VAL A 207 -6.42 -14.96 -3.81
CA VAL A 207 -7.75 -14.35 -3.93
C VAL A 207 -8.58 -15.00 -5.04
N ALA A 208 -7.96 -15.45 -6.15
CA ALA A 208 -8.65 -16.19 -7.20
C ALA A 208 -9.13 -17.58 -6.72
N GLU A 209 -8.44 -18.19 -5.76
CA GLU A 209 -8.83 -19.46 -5.13
C GLU A 209 -9.95 -19.29 -4.08
N GLY A 210 -10.34 -18.07 -3.78
CA GLY A 210 -11.44 -17.76 -2.85
C GLY A 210 -11.04 -17.66 -1.38
N VAL A 211 -9.79 -17.29 -1.14
CA VAL A 211 -9.23 -17.08 0.21
C VAL A 211 -9.34 -15.62 0.62
#